data_6b67799d7d71184a3abe20fd1a5a34fb
#
_entry.id   6b67799d7d71184a3abe20fd1a5a34fb
#
_cell.length_a   1.000
_cell.length_b   1.000
_cell.length_c   1.000
_cell.angle_alpha   90.00
_cell.angle_beta   90.00
_cell.angle_gamma   90.00
#
_symmetry.space_group_name_H-M   'P 1'
#
loop_
_entity.id
_entity.type
_entity.pdbx_description
1 polymer ?
#
loop_
_entity_poly.entity_id
_entity_poly.type
_entity_poly.pdbx_seq_one_letter_code
_entity_poly.pdbx_strand_id
1 'polypeptide(L)'
;MFVRKLLGVAAFAGLSASAAAQSPVYYGTTWRPVQASAAEQPGMMSPSITIIRQNAPSVTEIRQVAATEPSPLPADIGSEQKPAPPSVLPDVSSTASTPPVAPTPMVSPGTPAASIPTLEGGTCAPTCSTCIPPCGPPGRVWVSAEWLFWAATGQHLPPIATTSPVGTDRSLAGVLPSPNTNVLYGGDRANNDFRNGLRINGGVWLDDNHLFGIEGNFFFLGGSKNAFATSSNGSQIISRPFFNALTGLPDAELVSYPGVLAGSLTAESRSSVIGGGVNAVHNLCCNPCSRIDLLYGYRYFNVSDEIDIRENLTALSGQGLVPAGTQYQIVDKFKTQNNFNGGVIGLNAEERFGMFFVGARASVALGANNEVIDINGVTRVMPPNGPAMAYVGGLLAQPSNIGHYNNTVFAVMPELGLRAGVQVTQWARVFAGYNFLYLSNVARAGDQIDLRVNPTQLPPRTLVTGPNLPAFTPHTTDFTINGFSLGVELRF
;
A
#
# COMPACT_ATOMS: atom_id res chain seq x y z
N MET A 1 -35.95 12.81 -13.60
CA MET A 1 -35.04 13.98 -13.58
C MET A 1 -33.90 13.82 -12.57
N PHE A 2 -34.11 13.17 -11.46
CA PHE A 2 -33.11 12.92 -10.39
C PHE A 2 -32.03 11.89 -10.78
N VAL A 3 -32.37 10.81 -11.49
CA VAL A 3 -31.41 9.79 -11.95
C VAL A 3 -30.30 10.37 -12.83
N ARG A 4 -30.58 11.41 -13.62
CA ARG A 4 -29.56 12.14 -14.40
C ARG A 4 -28.60 12.97 -13.53
N LYS A 5 -29.04 13.42 -12.33
CA LYS A 5 -28.20 14.18 -11.39
C LYS A 5 -27.33 13.24 -10.53
N LEU A 6 -27.80 12.05 -10.18
CA LEU A 6 -26.98 11.04 -9.48
C LEU A 6 -25.87 10.46 -10.40
N LEU A 7 -26.16 10.23 -11.68
CA LEU A 7 -25.16 9.84 -12.66
C LEU A 7 -24.09 10.92 -12.89
N GLY A 8 -24.44 12.19 -12.72
CA GLY A 8 -23.49 13.31 -12.79
C GLY A 8 -22.47 13.33 -11.64
N VAL A 9 -22.85 12.89 -10.45
CA VAL A 9 -21.94 12.78 -9.30
C VAL A 9 -21.04 11.54 -9.42
N ALA A 10 -21.55 10.43 -9.98
CA ALA A 10 -20.76 9.24 -10.25
C ALA A 10 -19.74 9.43 -11.40
N ALA A 11 -20.06 10.30 -12.37
CA ALA A 11 -19.17 10.60 -13.50
C ALA A 11 -17.95 11.45 -13.09
N PHE A 12 -18.01 12.18 -11.97
CA PHE A 12 -16.86 12.94 -11.46
C PHE A 12 -15.84 12.07 -10.71
N ALA A 13 -16.25 10.88 -10.23
CA ALA A 13 -15.35 9.91 -9.61
C ALA A 13 -14.63 8.99 -10.64
N GLY A 14 -15.04 9.03 -11.91
CA GLY A 14 -14.49 8.20 -12.98
C GLY A 14 -13.40 8.86 -13.82
N LEU A 15 -12.91 10.04 -13.45
CA LEU A 15 -11.67 10.58 -13.99
C LEU A 15 -10.52 9.78 -13.44
N SER A 16 -10.15 8.75 -14.21
CA SER A 16 -8.91 8.00 -14.06
C SER A 16 -7.76 8.97 -13.84
N ALA A 17 -7.20 8.95 -12.66
CA ALA A 17 -5.89 9.50 -12.40
C ALA A 17 -4.85 8.66 -13.14
N SER A 18 -4.66 8.93 -14.42
CA SER A 18 -3.36 8.77 -15.06
C SER A 18 -2.48 9.90 -14.55
N ALA A 19 -2.15 9.85 -13.26
CA ALA A 19 -1.07 10.66 -12.72
C ALA A 19 0.21 10.12 -13.31
N ALA A 20 0.74 10.84 -14.29
CA ALA A 20 2.16 10.75 -14.63
C ALA A 20 2.94 10.81 -13.31
N ALA A 21 3.84 9.86 -13.11
CA ALA A 21 4.73 9.83 -11.98
C ALA A 21 5.55 11.12 -11.94
N GLN A 22 5.07 12.11 -11.22
CA GLN A 22 5.86 13.25 -10.79
C GLN A 22 6.63 12.79 -9.56
N SER A 23 7.93 12.93 -9.63
CA SER A 23 8.84 12.70 -8.50
C SER A 23 8.33 13.46 -7.28
N PRO A 24 8.25 12.82 -6.10
CA PRO A 24 7.73 13.48 -4.92
C PRO A 24 8.62 14.66 -4.54
N VAL A 25 8.02 15.84 -4.44
CA VAL A 25 8.65 17.01 -3.85
C VAL A 25 8.72 16.76 -2.35
N TYR A 26 9.92 16.49 -1.84
CA TYR A 26 10.19 16.33 -0.41
C TYR A 26 9.95 17.64 0.33
N TYR A 27 8.83 17.75 1.02
CA TYR A 27 8.73 18.65 2.17
C TYR A 27 9.45 17.97 3.35
N GLY A 28 10.53 18.59 3.82
CA GLY A 28 11.44 18.02 4.80
C GLY A 28 10.78 17.60 6.11
N THR A 29 10.42 16.33 6.18
CA THR A 29 10.08 15.62 7.41
C THR A 29 11.32 14.88 7.87
N THR A 30 11.83 15.21 9.05
CA THR A 30 13.01 14.57 9.62
C THR A 30 12.62 13.25 10.26
N TRP A 31 12.95 12.15 9.62
CA TRP A 31 12.93 10.84 10.24
C TRP A 31 13.93 10.81 11.40
N ARG A 32 13.46 10.52 12.61
CA ARG A 32 14.33 10.37 13.78
C ARG A 32 14.43 8.89 14.15
N PRO A 33 15.65 8.32 14.18
CA PRO A 33 15.83 7.00 14.79
C PRO A 33 15.60 7.12 16.31
N VAL A 34 14.73 6.27 16.83
CA VAL A 34 14.59 6.11 18.29
C VAL A 34 15.72 5.19 18.73
N GLN A 35 16.72 5.74 19.43
CA GLN A 35 17.82 4.94 19.95
C GLN A 35 17.27 3.93 20.96
N ALA A 36 17.34 2.65 20.62
CA ALA A 36 17.24 1.60 21.62
C ALA A 36 18.47 1.69 22.53
N SER A 37 18.26 1.82 23.84
CA SER A 37 19.31 1.81 24.84
C SER A 37 20.15 0.54 24.68
N ALA A 38 21.40 0.70 24.28
CA ALA A 38 22.35 -0.39 24.18
C ALA A 38 22.70 -0.84 25.60
N ALA A 39 22.30 -2.07 25.94
CA ALA A 39 22.85 -2.75 27.10
C ALA A 39 24.33 -3.06 26.79
N GLU A 40 25.23 -2.52 27.61
CA GLU A 40 26.67 -2.80 27.58
C GLU A 40 26.92 -4.30 27.67
N GLN A 41 27.61 -4.86 26.69
CA GLN A 41 28.14 -6.21 26.74
C GLN A 41 29.67 -6.17 27.00
N PRO A 42 30.20 -7.00 27.92
CA PRO A 42 31.62 -7.04 28.19
C PRO A 42 32.39 -7.70 27.05
N GLY A 43 33.56 -7.14 26.76
CA GLY A 43 34.44 -7.53 25.66
C GLY A 43 34.86 -9.00 25.69
N MET A 44 34.68 -9.67 24.56
CA MET A 44 35.33 -10.95 24.23
C MET A 44 36.07 -10.80 22.89
N MET A 45 37.30 -11.23 22.88
CA MET A 45 38.15 -11.35 21.68
C MET A 45 37.52 -12.32 20.69
N SER A 46 37.26 -11.86 19.47
CA SER A 46 36.64 -12.66 18.41
C SER A 46 37.69 -13.48 17.68
N PRO A 47 37.47 -14.78 17.47
CA PRO A 47 38.18 -15.53 16.44
C PRO A 47 37.64 -15.12 15.05
N SER A 48 38.53 -14.75 14.14
CA SER A 48 38.19 -14.38 12.77
C SER A 48 37.71 -15.61 12.01
N ILE A 49 36.40 -15.71 11.74
CA ILE A 49 35.85 -16.75 10.88
C ILE A 49 35.39 -16.05 9.58
N THR A 50 36.04 -16.37 8.48
CA THR A 50 35.66 -15.90 7.15
C THR A 50 34.49 -16.74 6.63
N ILE A 51 33.33 -16.14 6.43
CA ILE A 51 32.22 -16.81 5.75
C ILE A 51 32.63 -17.09 4.30
N ILE A 52 32.23 -18.26 3.79
CA ILE A 52 32.46 -18.66 2.40
C ILE A 52 31.70 -17.69 1.49
N ARG A 53 32.39 -16.66 1.04
CA ARG A 53 31.90 -15.75 0.01
C ARG A 53 32.80 -15.83 -1.19
N GLN A 54 32.23 -15.60 -2.32
CA GLN A 54 32.94 -15.60 -3.57
C GLN A 54 34.05 -14.55 -3.52
N ASN A 55 35.31 -15.00 -3.64
CA ASN A 55 36.39 -14.09 -3.91
C ASN A 55 36.31 -13.67 -5.38
N ALA A 56 36.31 -12.38 -5.63
CA ALA A 56 36.67 -11.84 -6.93
C ALA A 56 38.05 -12.44 -7.36
N PRO A 57 38.30 -12.69 -8.66
CA PRO A 57 39.55 -13.20 -9.10
C PRO A 57 40.68 -12.28 -8.65
N SER A 58 41.72 -12.84 -8.05
CA SER A 58 42.92 -12.12 -7.65
C SER A 58 43.54 -11.46 -8.88
N VAL A 59 43.54 -10.14 -8.91
CA VAL A 59 44.33 -9.38 -9.89
C VAL A 59 45.79 -9.51 -9.48
N THR A 60 46.47 -10.42 -10.12
CA THR A 60 47.94 -10.52 -10.06
C THR A 60 48.51 -9.64 -11.20
N GLU A 61 49.50 -8.83 -10.86
CA GLU A 61 50.29 -7.92 -11.69
C GLU A 61 49.66 -6.60 -12.12
N ILE A 62 49.82 -5.60 -11.26
CA ILE A 62 49.89 -4.21 -11.69
C ILE A 62 51.35 -3.96 -12.18
N ARG A 63 51.52 -4.00 -13.49
CA ARG A 63 52.73 -3.45 -14.13
C ARG A 63 52.61 -1.92 -14.04
N GLN A 64 53.56 -1.28 -13.35
CA GLN A 64 53.69 0.18 -13.35
C GLN A 64 53.98 0.64 -14.80
N VAL A 65 52.98 1.31 -15.40
CA VAL A 65 53.22 2.11 -16.60
C VAL A 65 53.35 3.56 -16.12
N ALA A 66 54.49 4.17 -16.47
CA ALA A 66 54.87 5.53 -16.12
C ALA A 66 53.79 6.54 -16.57
N ALA A 67 53.58 7.53 -15.73
CA ALA A 67 52.71 8.67 -15.99
C ALA A 67 53.29 9.49 -17.18
N THR A 68 52.46 9.61 -18.22
CA THR A 68 52.65 10.60 -19.29
C THR A 68 51.80 11.80 -18.99
N GLU A 69 52.38 12.97 -19.01
CA GLU A 69 51.75 14.28 -18.78
C GLU A 69 50.57 14.55 -19.73
N PRO A 70 49.54 15.28 -19.29
CA PRO A 70 48.44 15.66 -20.15
C PRO A 70 48.80 16.85 -21.03
N SER A 71 48.60 16.69 -22.35
CA SER A 71 48.68 17.78 -23.33
C SER A 71 47.56 18.82 -23.13
N PRO A 72 47.83 20.09 -23.45
CA PRO A 72 46.88 21.17 -23.19
C PRO A 72 45.69 21.18 -24.19
N LEU A 73 44.56 21.61 -23.68
CA LEU A 73 43.31 21.88 -24.40
C LEU A 73 43.47 23.06 -25.38
N PRO A 74 42.89 23.02 -26.57
CA PRO A 74 42.78 24.21 -27.42
C PRO A 74 41.69 25.15 -26.89
N ALA A 75 42.02 26.44 -26.95
CA ALA A 75 41.15 27.55 -26.55
C ALA A 75 40.09 27.86 -27.61
N ASP A 76 38.91 28.22 -27.09
CA ASP A 76 38.05 29.33 -27.53
C ASP A 76 37.52 29.35 -28.98
N ILE A 77 36.19 29.23 -29.13
CA ILE A 77 35.42 30.17 -29.96
C ILE A 77 34.01 30.28 -29.33
N GLY A 78 33.68 31.53 -28.94
CA GLY A 78 32.42 31.92 -28.38
C GLY A 78 31.31 32.05 -29.38
N SER A 79 30.11 32.04 -28.89
CA SER A 79 29.10 33.08 -29.14
C SER A 79 27.82 32.74 -28.38
N GLU A 80 27.57 33.61 -27.49
CA GLU A 80 26.35 33.87 -26.75
C GLU A 80 25.17 34.11 -27.72
N GLN A 81 24.09 33.35 -27.57
CA GLN A 81 22.81 33.72 -28.17
C GLN A 81 21.68 33.60 -27.13
N LYS A 82 21.32 34.77 -26.63
CA LYS A 82 20.22 35.04 -25.71
C LYS A 82 18.88 34.80 -26.42
N PRO A 83 17.91 34.04 -25.84
CA PRO A 83 16.55 33.98 -26.40
C PRO A 83 15.77 35.27 -26.11
N ALA A 84 15.09 35.77 -27.13
CA ALA A 84 14.20 36.95 -27.12
C ALA A 84 12.88 36.64 -26.37
N PRO A 85 12.21 37.65 -25.79
CA PRO A 85 10.93 37.51 -25.12
C PRO A 85 9.76 37.37 -26.11
N PRO A 86 8.65 36.72 -25.74
CA PRO A 86 7.50 36.52 -26.62
C PRO A 86 6.71 37.79 -26.82
N SER A 87 6.30 37.98 -28.06
CA SER A 87 5.51 39.08 -28.57
C SER A 87 4.09 39.14 -28.00
N VAL A 88 3.68 40.35 -27.69
CA VAL A 88 2.32 40.74 -27.29
C VAL A 88 1.38 40.64 -28.52
N LEU A 89 0.24 39.99 -28.36
CA LEU A 89 -0.88 39.97 -29.31
C LEU A 89 -1.76 41.19 -29.05
N PRO A 90 -2.32 41.83 -30.11
CA PRO A 90 -3.13 43.03 -29.97
C PRO A 90 -4.58 42.73 -29.59
N ASP A 91 -5.13 43.62 -28.77
CA ASP A 91 -6.54 43.78 -28.41
C ASP A 91 -7.43 43.91 -29.68
N VAL A 92 -8.51 43.11 -29.73
CA VAL A 92 -9.63 43.34 -30.61
C VAL A 92 -10.88 43.59 -29.78
N SER A 93 -11.21 44.84 -29.61
CA SER A 93 -12.54 45.30 -29.22
C SER A 93 -13.57 44.94 -30.27
N SER A 94 -14.61 44.24 -29.92
CA SER A 94 -15.84 44.20 -30.73
C SER A 94 -17.08 44.33 -29.84
N THR A 95 -17.79 45.37 -30.18
CA THR A 95 -19.04 45.90 -29.71
C THR A 95 -20.18 44.89 -29.60
N ALA A 96 -20.94 45.02 -28.53
CA ALA A 96 -22.23 44.37 -28.30
C ALA A 96 -23.29 44.78 -29.31
N SER A 97 -23.99 43.80 -29.85
CA SER A 97 -25.29 44.00 -30.51
C SER A 97 -26.31 43.00 -29.95
N THR A 98 -27.33 43.52 -29.33
CA THR A 98 -28.51 42.82 -28.85
C THR A 98 -29.39 42.36 -30.01
N PRO A 99 -29.89 41.11 -30.05
CA PRO A 99 -30.96 40.70 -30.97
C PRO A 99 -32.35 40.93 -30.35
N PRO A 100 -33.37 41.15 -31.20
CA PRO A 100 -34.71 41.60 -30.82
C PRO A 100 -35.58 40.46 -30.27
N VAL A 101 -36.52 40.88 -29.40
CA VAL A 101 -37.58 40.09 -28.78
C VAL A 101 -38.57 39.61 -29.84
N ALA A 102 -38.82 38.29 -29.93
CA ALA A 102 -39.90 37.70 -30.72
C ALA A 102 -41.14 37.45 -29.86
N PRO A 103 -42.36 37.60 -30.45
CA PRO A 103 -43.62 37.58 -29.72
C PRO A 103 -44.09 36.18 -29.34
N THR A 104 -44.78 36.09 -28.21
CA THR A 104 -45.47 34.92 -27.66
C THR A 104 -46.62 34.47 -28.58
N PRO A 105 -46.77 33.14 -28.85
CA PRO A 105 -47.96 32.62 -29.49
C PRO A 105 -49.04 32.30 -28.46
N MET A 106 -50.28 32.70 -28.84
CA MET A 106 -51.54 32.45 -28.09
C MET A 106 -51.84 30.93 -28.01
N VAL A 107 -52.41 30.58 -26.87
CA VAL A 107 -52.98 29.26 -26.60
C VAL A 107 -54.31 29.10 -27.33
N SER A 108 -54.50 28.02 -28.09
CA SER A 108 -55.79 27.51 -28.58
C SER A 108 -56.20 26.27 -27.77
N PRO A 109 -57.50 26.15 -27.40
CA PRO A 109 -57.97 25.03 -26.60
C PRO A 109 -58.45 23.86 -27.46
N GLY A 110 -58.10 22.64 -27.02
CA GLY A 110 -58.93 21.48 -27.21
C GLY A 110 -58.51 20.44 -28.26
N THR A 111 -58.00 19.31 -27.74
CA THR A 111 -58.42 17.98 -28.19
C THR A 111 -58.14 16.96 -27.07
N PRO A 112 -59.02 16.02 -26.74
CA PRO A 112 -58.79 15.01 -25.70
C PRO A 112 -57.83 13.94 -26.20
N ALA A 113 -56.67 13.84 -25.56
CA ALA A 113 -55.73 12.76 -25.82
C ALA A 113 -56.16 11.48 -25.13
N ALA A 114 -56.09 10.38 -25.88
CA ALA A 114 -56.39 9.03 -25.48
C ALA A 114 -55.55 8.63 -24.23
N SER A 115 -56.22 8.07 -23.20
CA SER A 115 -55.64 7.49 -22.01
C SER A 115 -54.80 6.26 -22.32
N ILE A 116 -53.50 6.38 -22.21
CA ILE A 116 -52.59 5.25 -22.13
C ILE A 116 -52.72 4.65 -20.70
N PRO A 117 -52.89 3.31 -20.53
CA PRO A 117 -52.92 2.72 -19.21
C PRO A 117 -51.57 2.89 -18.52
N THR A 118 -51.53 3.71 -17.49
CA THR A 118 -50.41 3.82 -16.57
C THR A 118 -50.32 2.55 -15.73
N LEU A 119 -49.22 1.83 -15.88
CA LEU A 119 -48.73 0.89 -14.88
C LEU A 119 -48.58 1.68 -13.56
N GLU A 120 -49.41 1.33 -12.57
CA GLU A 120 -49.28 1.86 -11.20
C GLU A 120 -47.96 1.40 -10.57
N GLY A 121 -46.89 2.03 -10.95
CA GLY A 121 -45.70 2.09 -10.12
C GLY A 121 -45.98 3.09 -9.01
N GLY A 122 -45.90 2.66 -7.74
CA GLY A 122 -46.22 3.46 -6.56
C GLY A 122 -45.55 4.84 -6.61
N THR A 123 -46.30 5.84 -7.01
CA THR A 123 -45.89 7.24 -7.00
C THR A 123 -45.88 7.69 -5.57
N CYS A 124 -44.72 8.12 -5.06
CA CYS A 124 -44.62 8.97 -3.90
C CYS A 124 -45.32 10.31 -4.20
N ALA A 125 -46.62 10.37 -4.03
CA ALA A 125 -47.41 11.58 -4.24
C ALA A 125 -47.18 12.57 -3.09
N PRO A 126 -46.95 13.87 -3.35
CA PRO A 126 -46.88 14.90 -2.31
C PRO A 126 -48.29 15.27 -1.88
N THR A 127 -48.86 14.55 -0.97
CA THR A 127 -50.18 14.91 -0.38
C THR A 127 -50.08 14.94 1.13
N CYS A 128 -49.67 16.04 1.67
CA CYS A 128 -50.20 16.68 2.87
C CYS A 128 -49.35 17.91 3.26
N SER A 129 -49.91 19.09 3.17
CA SER A 129 -49.26 20.35 3.57
C SER A 129 -49.24 20.62 5.08
N THR A 130 -49.59 19.65 5.93
CA THR A 130 -49.69 19.83 7.39
C THR A 130 -49.13 18.67 8.23
N CYS A 131 -48.72 17.55 7.62
CA CYS A 131 -48.00 16.48 8.32
C CYS A 131 -46.61 16.38 7.69
N ILE A 132 -45.58 16.86 8.38
CA ILE A 132 -44.17 16.50 8.02
C ILE A 132 -44.04 15.03 8.39
N PRO A 133 -44.09 14.09 7.43
CA PRO A 133 -43.88 12.68 7.76
C PRO A 133 -42.44 12.54 8.27
N PRO A 134 -42.17 11.65 9.24
CA PRO A 134 -40.82 11.43 9.72
C PRO A 134 -39.94 11.09 8.53
N CYS A 135 -38.82 11.79 8.43
CA CYS A 135 -37.87 11.68 7.35
C CYS A 135 -37.16 10.36 7.40
N GLY A 136 -37.36 9.54 6.41
CA GLY A 136 -36.63 8.27 6.31
C GLY A 136 -37.43 7.05 6.79
N PRO A 137 -36.79 5.86 6.88
CA PRO A 137 -37.44 4.67 7.44
C PRO A 137 -37.72 4.86 8.93
N PRO A 138 -38.73 4.17 9.47
CA PRO A 138 -39.08 4.24 10.89
C PRO A 138 -37.92 3.75 11.77
N GLY A 139 -37.87 4.20 13.00
CA GLY A 139 -36.89 3.83 14.01
C GLY A 139 -35.83 4.91 14.27
N ARG A 140 -35.54 5.10 15.55
CA ARG A 140 -34.52 6.05 16.01
C ARG A 140 -33.11 5.47 16.04
N VAL A 141 -33.01 4.16 16.19
CA VAL A 141 -31.73 3.43 16.27
C VAL A 141 -31.62 2.50 15.07
N TRP A 142 -30.45 2.44 14.48
CA TRP A 142 -30.15 1.46 13.43
C TRP A 142 -28.83 0.76 13.72
N VAL A 143 -28.76 -0.51 13.37
CA VAL A 143 -27.55 -1.33 13.43
C VAL A 143 -27.46 -2.16 12.16
N SER A 144 -26.31 -2.20 11.51
CA SER A 144 -26.06 -3.08 10.37
C SER A 144 -24.80 -3.91 10.57
N ALA A 145 -24.85 -5.14 10.04
CA ALA A 145 -23.71 -6.01 9.94
C ALA A 145 -23.51 -6.40 8.47
N GLU A 146 -22.28 -6.27 7.98
CA GLU A 146 -21.92 -6.56 6.60
C GLU A 146 -20.77 -7.53 6.54
N TRP A 147 -20.95 -8.60 5.81
CA TRP A 147 -19.86 -9.48 5.37
C TRP A 147 -19.16 -8.81 4.20
N LEU A 148 -17.83 -8.65 4.30
CA LEU A 148 -16.98 -8.01 3.31
C LEU A 148 -16.26 -9.08 2.50
N PHE A 149 -16.19 -8.87 1.19
CA PHE A 149 -15.37 -9.62 0.26
C PHE A 149 -14.55 -8.61 -0.55
N TRP A 150 -13.41 -8.17 0.02
CA TRP A 150 -12.62 -7.05 -0.48
C TRP A 150 -11.21 -7.48 -0.84
N ALA A 151 -10.68 -6.88 -1.92
CA ALA A 151 -9.29 -6.95 -2.30
C ALA A 151 -8.57 -5.66 -1.88
N ALA A 152 -7.36 -5.82 -1.35
CA ALA A 152 -6.48 -4.72 -1.03
C ALA A 152 -5.28 -4.69 -2.00
N THR A 153 -4.72 -3.51 -2.28
CA THR A 153 -3.49 -3.40 -3.06
C THR A 153 -2.37 -4.17 -2.36
N GLY A 154 -1.81 -5.16 -3.06
CA GLY A 154 -0.67 -5.96 -2.58
C GLY A 154 0.59 -5.10 -2.42
N GLN A 155 1.46 -5.49 -1.49
CA GLN A 155 2.77 -4.88 -1.35
C GLN A 155 3.74 -5.41 -2.42
N HIS A 156 4.62 -4.56 -2.93
CA HIS A 156 5.68 -4.98 -3.83
C HIS A 156 6.72 -5.79 -3.04
N LEU A 157 7.12 -6.94 -3.57
CA LEU A 157 8.21 -7.74 -3.04
C LEU A 157 9.35 -7.76 -4.06
N PRO A 158 10.58 -7.35 -3.71
CA PRO A 158 11.72 -7.59 -4.57
C PRO A 158 11.98 -9.11 -4.70
N PRO A 159 12.75 -9.57 -5.69
CA PRO A 159 13.15 -10.98 -5.76
C PRO A 159 13.86 -11.42 -4.47
N ILE A 160 13.29 -12.41 -3.76
CA ILE A 160 13.79 -12.91 -2.46
C ILE A 160 14.52 -14.23 -2.64
N ALA A 161 14.03 -15.10 -3.51
CA ALA A 161 14.56 -16.43 -3.75
C ALA A 161 14.73 -16.68 -5.25
N THR A 162 15.87 -17.25 -5.62
CA THR A 162 16.20 -17.64 -7.00
C THR A 162 16.77 -19.04 -7.07
N THR A 163 16.76 -19.62 -8.26
CA THR A 163 17.41 -20.91 -8.57
C THR A 163 18.10 -20.83 -9.91
N SER A 164 19.17 -21.61 -10.08
CA SER A 164 19.87 -21.82 -11.34
C SER A 164 20.06 -23.31 -11.62
N PRO A 165 20.28 -23.75 -12.88
CA PRO A 165 20.57 -25.13 -13.20
C PRO A 165 21.80 -25.64 -12.46
N VAL A 166 21.77 -26.92 -12.08
CA VAL A 166 22.92 -27.60 -11.50
C VAL A 166 24.09 -27.56 -12.50
N GLY A 167 25.28 -27.19 -12.01
CA GLY A 167 26.47 -26.99 -12.85
C GLY A 167 26.70 -25.52 -13.25
N THR A 168 25.77 -24.60 -12.90
CA THR A 168 26.02 -23.15 -12.99
C THR A 168 27.22 -22.79 -12.10
N ASP A 169 28.18 -22.05 -12.66
CA ASP A 169 29.32 -21.54 -11.88
C ASP A 169 28.86 -20.80 -10.63
N ARG A 170 29.59 -20.98 -9.54
CA ARG A 170 29.26 -20.42 -8.24
C ARG A 170 29.11 -18.90 -8.26
N SER A 171 29.88 -18.22 -9.12
CA SER A 171 29.82 -16.75 -9.26
C SER A 171 28.59 -16.24 -10.00
N LEU A 172 27.87 -17.13 -10.70
CA LEU A 172 26.68 -16.81 -11.48
C LEU A 172 25.41 -17.45 -10.90
N ALA A 173 25.55 -18.31 -9.88
CA ALA A 173 24.46 -19.08 -9.30
C ALA A 173 23.46 -18.19 -8.57
N GLY A 174 22.25 -18.09 -9.11
CA GLY A 174 21.16 -17.29 -8.53
C GLY A 174 21.23 -15.79 -8.81
N VAL A 175 22.23 -15.31 -9.55
CA VAL A 175 22.41 -13.89 -9.87
C VAL A 175 21.35 -13.42 -10.88
N LEU A 176 20.79 -12.21 -10.66
CA LEU A 176 19.84 -11.56 -11.56
C LEU A 176 20.44 -10.24 -12.12
N PRO A 177 20.15 -9.90 -13.40
CA PRO A 177 19.47 -10.71 -14.40
C PRO A 177 20.42 -11.75 -15.02
N SER A 178 19.94 -12.96 -15.17
CA SER A 178 20.64 -14.00 -15.91
C SER A 178 19.62 -14.89 -16.65
N PRO A 179 19.84 -15.27 -17.91
CA PRO A 179 18.86 -16.06 -18.66
C PRO A 179 18.61 -17.45 -18.07
N ASN A 180 19.53 -17.96 -17.25
CA ASN A 180 19.43 -19.27 -16.61
C ASN A 180 19.03 -19.19 -15.12
N THR A 181 18.73 -18.02 -14.61
CA THR A 181 18.26 -17.82 -13.23
C THR A 181 16.77 -17.56 -13.21
N ASN A 182 16.04 -18.37 -12.46
CA ASN A 182 14.61 -18.23 -12.26
C ASN A 182 14.30 -17.68 -10.86
N VAL A 183 13.37 -16.75 -10.76
CA VAL A 183 12.83 -16.26 -9.49
C VAL A 183 11.86 -17.31 -8.96
N LEU A 184 12.09 -17.78 -7.74
CA LEU A 184 11.23 -18.73 -7.02
C LEU A 184 10.19 -17.99 -6.18
N TYR A 185 10.55 -16.83 -5.60
CA TYR A 185 9.67 -16.02 -4.77
C TYR A 185 10.08 -14.55 -4.79
N GLY A 186 9.07 -13.67 -4.82
CA GLY A 186 9.25 -12.22 -4.98
C GLY A 186 9.33 -11.81 -6.46
N GLY A 187 9.66 -10.56 -6.71
CA GLY A 187 9.63 -9.95 -8.04
C GLY A 187 8.25 -9.50 -8.47
N ASP A 188 7.24 -9.67 -7.62
CA ASP A 188 5.84 -9.38 -7.91
C ASP A 188 5.11 -8.81 -6.67
N ARG A 189 3.79 -8.59 -6.76
CA ARG A 189 2.98 -8.13 -5.63
C ARG A 189 2.48 -9.30 -4.79
N ALA A 190 2.66 -9.21 -3.47
CA ALA A 190 2.11 -10.15 -2.49
C ALA A 190 0.90 -9.55 -1.78
N ASN A 191 0.02 -10.40 -1.25
CA ASN A 191 -1.13 -10.02 -0.43
C ASN A 191 -2.19 -9.17 -1.16
N ASN A 192 -2.39 -9.42 -2.45
CA ASN A 192 -3.40 -8.77 -3.30
C ASN A 192 -4.69 -9.58 -3.45
N ASP A 193 -4.86 -10.63 -2.68
CA ASP A 193 -6.01 -11.52 -2.72
C ASP A 193 -7.29 -10.88 -2.16
N PHE A 194 -8.44 -11.40 -2.59
CA PHE A 194 -9.70 -11.12 -1.93
C PHE A 194 -9.71 -11.69 -0.51
N ARG A 195 -10.15 -10.87 0.43
CA ARG A 195 -10.22 -11.20 1.86
C ARG A 195 -11.62 -11.09 2.37
N ASN A 196 -12.00 -12.03 3.23
CA ASN A 196 -13.23 -11.92 4.00
C ASN A 196 -13.02 -10.94 5.15
N GLY A 197 -14.08 -10.23 5.50
CA GLY A 197 -14.09 -9.30 6.62
C GLY A 197 -15.48 -9.07 7.16
N LEU A 198 -15.56 -8.25 8.19
CA LEU A 198 -16.80 -7.84 8.80
C LEU A 198 -16.80 -6.32 8.97
N ARG A 199 -17.94 -5.68 8.68
CA ARG A 199 -18.22 -4.29 9.04
C ARG A 199 -19.47 -4.22 9.89
N ILE A 200 -19.40 -3.49 10.96
CA ILE A 200 -20.55 -3.16 11.83
C ILE A 200 -20.72 -1.65 11.76
N ASN A 201 -21.94 -1.20 11.49
CA ASN A 201 -22.32 0.19 11.60
C ASN A 201 -23.51 0.30 12.56
N GLY A 202 -23.57 1.38 13.30
CA GLY A 202 -24.71 1.67 14.17
C GLY A 202 -24.85 3.16 14.36
N GLY A 203 -26.08 3.59 14.61
CA GLY A 203 -26.33 5.00 14.86
C GLY A 203 -27.67 5.25 15.52
N VAL A 204 -27.84 6.50 15.93
CA VAL A 204 -29.03 6.99 16.62
C VAL A 204 -29.39 8.37 16.12
N TRP A 205 -30.68 8.60 15.89
CA TRP A 205 -31.25 9.92 15.65
C TRP A 205 -31.50 10.61 16.99
N LEU A 206 -31.03 11.84 17.12
CA LEU A 206 -31.13 12.64 18.35
C LEU A 206 -32.47 13.37 18.45
N ASP A 207 -33.17 13.52 17.33
CA ASP A 207 -34.47 14.19 17.23
C ASP A 207 -35.52 13.31 16.54
N ASP A 208 -36.81 13.57 16.82
CA ASP A 208 -37.94 12.83 16.24
C ASP A 208 -38.11 13.04 14.74
N ASN A 209 -37.59 14.14 14.22
CA ASN A 209 -37.65 14.46 12.78
C ASN A 209 -36.50 13.85 12.00
N HIS A 210 -35.58 13.12 12.64
CA HIS A 210 -34.40 12.53 12.05
C HIS A 210 -33.50 13.54 11.31
N LEU A 211 -33.37 14.76 11.87
CA LEU A 211 -32.54 15.82 11.29
C LEU A 211 -31.06 15.66 11.70
N PHE A 212 -30.84 15.30 12.97
CA PHE A 212 -29.52 15.13 13.53
C PHE A 212 -29.35 13.74 14.11
N GLY A 213 -28.19 13.12 13.84
CA GLY A 213 -27.86 11.81 14.36
C GLY A 213 -26.35 11.67 14.59
N ILE A 214 -26.01 10.56 15.22
CA ILE A 214 -24.62 10.12 15.39
C ILE A 214 -24.55 8.70 14.87
N GLU A 215 -23.51 8.39 14.07
CA GLU A 215 -23.22 7.05 13.60
C GLU A 215 -21.78 6.65 13.92
N GLY A 216 -21.57 5.39 14.20
CA GLY A 216 -20.26 4.77 14.34
C GLY A 216 -20.11 3.59 13.38
N ASN A 217 -18.91 3.37 12.90
CA ASN A 217 -18.59 2.19 12.11
C ASN A 217 -17.25 1.60 12.54
N PHE A 218 -17.15 0.30 12.38
CA PHE A 218 -15.94 -0.46 12.59
C PHE A 218 -15.86 -1.57 11.56
N PHE A 219 -14.69 -1.80 10.97
CA PHE A 219 -14.46 -2.93 10.09
C PHE A 219 -13.05 -3.49 10.23
N PHE A 220 -12.92 -4.75 9.89
CA PHE A 220 -11.64 -5.41 9.71
C PHE A 220 -11.68 -6.33 8.49
N LEU A 221 -10.54 -6.51 7.85
CA LEU A 221 -10.31 -7.56 6.86
C LEU A 221 -9.48 -8.67 7.48
N GLY A 222 -9.82 -9.91 7.17
CA GLY A 222 -9.01 -11.07 7.54
C GLY A 222 -7.57 -10.89 7.06
N GLY A 223 -6.61 -11.33 7.86
CA GLY A 223 -5.19 -11.26 7.51
C GLY A 223 -4.91 -12.01 6.21
N SER A 224 -4.15 -11.40 5.29
CA SER A 224 -3.58 -12.08 4.14
C SER A 224 -2.19 -12.56 4.48
N LYS A 225 -1.88 -13.79 4.08
CA LYS A 225 -0.59 -14.43 4.27
C LYS A 225 -0.16 -15.07 2.94
N ASN A 226 0.98 -14.64 2.43
CA ASN A 226 1.66 -15.26 1.31
C ASN A 226 2.96 -15.87 1.82
N ALA A 227 3.12 -17.19 1.73
CA ALA A 227 4.25 -17.91 2.28
C ALA A 227 4.91 -18.80 1.23
N PHE A 228 6.24 -18.80 1.25
CA PHE A 228 7.08 -19.63 0.41
C PHE A 228 8.06 -20.42 1.29
N ALA A 229 8.33 -21.66 0.91
CA ALA A 229 9.36 -22.49 1.55
C ALA A 229 10.04 -23.37 0.51
N THR A 230 11.35 -23.48 0.60
CA THR A 230 12.15 -24.38 -0.22
C THR A 230 13.34 -24.90 0.59
N SER A 231 13.84 -26.08 0.20
CA SER A 231 15.00 -26.67 0.83
C SER A 231 15.76 -27.59 -0.13
N SER A 232 17.05 -27.74 0.08
CA SER A 232 17.89 -28.65 -0.67
C SER A 232 19.00 -29.23 0.23
N ASN A 233 19.29 -30.48 0.06
CA ASN A 233 20.44 -31.16 0.71
C ASN A 233 21.79 -30.89 0.03
N GLY A 234 21.85 -29.87 -0.82
CA GLY A 234 23.01 -29.57 -1.65
C GLY A 234 22.92 -30.14 -3.07
N SER A 235 21.78 -30.72 -3.47
CA SER A 235 21.59 -31.23 -4.85
C SER A 235 21.08 -30.17 -5.82
N GLN A 236 20.49 -29.09 -5.33
CA GLN A 236 19.94 -27.98 -6.12
C GLN A 236 20.57 -26.66 -5.70
N ILE A 237 20.58 -25.70 -6.61
CA ILE A 237 21.03 -24.33 -6.33
C ILE A 237 19.81 -23.54 -5.87
N ILE A 238 19.91 -22.98 -4.66
CA ILE A 238 18.95 -22.03 -4.09
C ILE A 238 19.76 -20.83 -3.62
N SER A 239 19.31 -19.63 -3.98
CA SER A 239 20.06 -18.40 -3.71
C SER A 239 19.13 -17.23 -3.38
N ARG A 240 19.71 -16.19 -2.78
CA ARG A 240 19.06 -14.89 -2.55
C ARG A 240 19.81 -13.82 -3.34
N PRO A 241 19.18 -13.20 -4.36
CA PRO A 241 19.83 -12.18 -5.17
C PRO A 241 19.94 -10.86 -4.42
N PHE A 242 21.02 -10.14 -4.64
CA PHE A 242 21.23 -8.79 -4.17
C PHE A 242 22.15 -8.01 -5.12
N PHE A 243 22.34 -6.70 -4.88
CA PHE A 243 23.30 -5.88 -5.61
C PHE A 243 24.51 -5.64 -4.71
N ASN A 244 25.67 -6.09 -5.13
CA ASN A 244 26.92 -5.96 -4.36
C ASN A 244 27.43 -4.51 -4.42
N ALA A 245 27.35 -3.80 -3.31
CA ALA A 245 27.70 -2.39 -3.23
C ALA A 245 29.21 -2.09 -3.34
N LEU A 246 30.08 -3.11 -3.21
CA LEU A 246 31.52 -2.97 -3.40
C LEU A 246 31.92 -3.07 -4.85
N THR A 247 31.33 -4.04 -5.58
CA THR A 247 31.70 -4.31 -6.97
C THR A 247 30.85 -3.50 -7.95
N GLY A 248 29.70 -2.99 -7.52
CA GLY A 248 28.71 -2.35 -8.39
C GLY A 248 28.01 -3.34 -9.35
N LEU A 249 28.01 -4.63 -9.04
CA LEU A 249 27.45 -5.69 -9.87
C LEU A 249 26.39 -6.49 -9.11
N PRO A 250 25.43 -7.10 -9.83
CA PRO A 250 24.52 -8.10 -9.25
C PRO A 250 25.31 -9.28 -8.66
N ASP A 251 24.80 -9.83 -7.55
CA ASP A 251 25.40 -10.94 -6.80
C ASP A 251 24.29 -11.77 -6.14
N ALA A 252 24.63 -12.91 -5.54
CA ALA A 252 23.67 -13.72 -4.82
C ALA A 252 24.30 -14.45 -3.62
N GLU A 253 23.61 -14.47 -2.48
CA GLU A 253 23.93 -15.34 -1.35
C GLU A 253 23.43 -16.75 -1.65
N LEU A 254 24.28 -17.76 -1.45
CA LEU A 254 23.94 -19.16 -1.67
C LEU A 254 23.26 -19.74 -0.42
N VAL A 255 22.04 -20.25 -0.59
CA VAL A 255 21.31 -21.03 0.43
C VAL A 255 21.62 -22.51 0.29
N SER A 256 21.75 -22.99 -0.94
CA SER A 256 22.17 -24.35 -1.28
C SER A 256 22.99 -24.36 -2.54
N TYR A 257 24.09 -25.15 -2.54
CA TYR A 257 24.95 -25.33 -3.72
C TYR A 257 25.63 -26.70 -3.66
N PRO A 258 25.74 -27.46 -4.80
CA PRO A 258 26.27 -28.80 -4.83
C PRO A 258 27.65 -28.95 -4.21
N GLY A 259 27.74 -29.88 -3.24
CA GLY A 259 28.99 -30.21 -2.55
C GLY A 259 29.54 -29.16 -1.58
N VAL A 260 28.87 -27.99 -1.47
CA VAL A 260 29.33 -26.87 -0.65
C VAL A 260 28.38 -26.58 0.50
N LEU A 261 27.10 -26.44 0.19
CA LEU A 261 26.11 -25.92 1.12
C LEU A 261 24.75 -26.63 0.94
N ALA A 262 24.17 -27.09 2.01
CA ALA A 262 22.78 -27.51 2.09
C ALA A 262 21.98 -26.47 2.90
N GLY A 263 20.74 -26.23 2.53
CA GLY A 263 19.95 -25.27 3.29
C GLY A 263 18.48 -25.21 2.94
N SER A 264 17.76 -24.42 3.72
CA SER A 264 16.35 -24.09 3.54
C SER A 264 16.15 -22.59 3.62
N LEU A 265 15.17 -22.11 2.85
CA LEU A 265 14.72 -20.73 2.82
C LEU A 265 13.22 -20.72 3.02
N THR A 266 12.75 -19.93 3.97
CA THR A 266 11.34 -19.59 4.13
C THR A 266 11.17 -18.08 4.05
N ALA A 267 10.14 -17.63 3.35
CA ALA A 267 9.77 -16.24 3.26
C ALA A 267 8.26 -16.11 3.45
N GLU A 268 7.85 -15.21 4.32
CA GLU A 268 6.46 -14.99 4.65
C GLU A 268 6.12 -13.50 4.59
N SER A 269 5.08 -13.18 3.84
CA SER A 269 4.52 -11.84 3.75
C SER A 269 3.12 -11.83 4.35
N ARG A 270 2.86 -10.96 5.31
CA ARG A 270 1.57 -10.77 5.97
C ARG A 270 1.06 -9.36 5.78
N SER A 271 -0.26 -9.22 5.72
CA SER A 271 -0.92 -7.91 5.67
C SER A 271 -2.24 -7.95 6.42
N SER A 272 -2.52 -6.92 7.21
CA SER A 272 -3.78 -6.76 7.94
C SER A 272 -4.31 -5.34 7.83
N VAL A 273 -5.64 -5.21 7.87
CA VAL A 273 -6.35 -3.94 7.74
C VAL A 273 -7.48 -3.87 8.74
N ILE A 274 -7.56 -2.73 9.43
CA ILE A 274 -8.62 -2.41 10.37
C ILE A 274 -8.99 -0.93 10.22
N GLY A 275 -10.26 -0.59 10.36
CA GLY A 275 -10.71 0.80 10.30
C GLY A 275 -11.99 1.03 11.08
N GLY A 276 -12.24 2.29 11.38
CA GLY A 276 -13.46 2.69 12.07
C GLY A 276 -13.57 4.21 12.16
N GLY A 277 -14.74 4.68 12.56
CA GLY A 277 -14.98 6.11 12.71
C GLY A 277 -16.28 6.43 13.38
N VAL A 278 -16.43 7.69 13.72
CA VAL A 278 -17.65 8.26 14.27
C VAL A 278 -17.97 9.53 13.50
N ASN A 279 -19.24 9.67 13.05
CA ASN A 279 -19.72 10.82 12.32
C ASN A 279 -20.98 11.38 12.97
N ALA A 280 -21.10 12.69 12.97
CA ALA A 280 -22.38 13.35 13.07
C ALA A 280 -23.07 13.30 11.69
N VAL A 281 -24.34 13.08 11.70
CA VAL A 281 -25.23 12.98 10.53
C VAL A 281 -26.19 14.14 10.56
N HIS A 282 -26.19 14.96 9.51
CA HIS A 282 -27.11 16.09 9.38
C HIS A 282 -27.92 15.95 8.09
N ASN A 283 -29.23 15.85 8.23
CA ASN A 283 -30.10 15.75 7.07
C ASN A 283 -30.21 17.09 6.33
N LEU A 284 -29.86 17.07 5.04
CA LEU A 284 -29.94 18.25 4.15
C LEU A 284 -31.26 18.33 3.40
N CYS A 285 -31.77 17.16 2.99
CA CYS A 285 -33.00 17.09 2.19
C CYS A 285 -33.64 15.73 2.41
N CYS A 286 -34.95 15.76 2.66
CA CYS A 286 -35.72 14.55 2.85
C CYS A 286 -37.13 14.67 2.28
N ASN A 287 -37.58 13.59 1.65
CA ASN A 287 -38.95 13.35 1.29
C ASN A 287 -39.28 11.85 1.54
N PRO A 288 -40.53 11.38 1.38
CA PRO A 288 -40.89 10.00 1.68
C PRO A 288 -40.07 8.94 0.93
N CYS A 289 -39.49 9.29 -0.23
CA CYS A 289 -38.74 8.36 -1.08
C CYS A 289 -37.26 8.62 -1.11
N SER A 290 -36.78 9.85 -0.85
CA SER A 290 -35.35 10.18 -0.94
C SER A 290 -34.84 10.90 0.29
N ARG A 291 -33.57 10.68 0.60
CA ARG A 291 -32.86 11.31 1.70
C ARG A 291 -31.43 11.64 1.29
N ILE A 292 -30.94 12.81 1.68
CA ILE A 292 -29.55 13.23 1.53
C ILE A 292 -29.06 13.76 2.87
N ASP A 293 -27.99 13.16 3.38
CA ASP A 293 -27.37 13.52 4.65
C ASP A 293 -25.95 14.03 4.43
N LEU A 294 -25.55 15.06 5.15
CA LEU A 294 -24.19 15.49 5.34
C LEU A 294 -23.58 14.70 6.50
N LEU A 295 -22.37 14.22 6.30
CA LEU A 295 -21.57 13.49 7.28
C LEU A 295 -20.34 14.31 7.62
N TYR A 296 -20.02 14.42 8.89
CA TYR A 296 -18.77 15.02 9.36
C TYR A 296 -18.33 14.38 10.66
N GLY A 297 -17.03 14.07 10.79
CA GLY A 297 -16.60 13.33 11.95
C GLY A 297 -15.12 12.96 11.94
N TYR A 298 -14.81 11.80 12.49
CA TYR A 298 -13.47 11.28 12.67
C TYR A 298 -13.33 9.89 12.06
N ARG A 299 -12.15 9.64 11.44
CA ARG A 299 -11.77 8.36 10.85
C ARG A 299 -10.44 7.88 11.40
N TYR A 300 -10.40 6.64 11.87
CA TYR A 300 -9.20 5.86 12.13
C TYR A 300 -9.06 4.76 11.08
N PHE A 301 -7.83 4.54 10.60
CA PHE A 301 -7.55 3.46 9.67
C PHE A 301 -6.11 2.96 9.88
N ASN A 302 -5.92 1.65 9.91
CA ASN A 302 -4.61 1.02 10.08
C ASN A 302 -4.36 -0.02 9.00
N VAL A 303 -3.15 0.05 8.42
CA VAL A 303 -2.58 -0.99 7.54
C VAL A 303 -1.26 -1.42 8.17
N SER A 304 -1.13 -2.72 8.42
CA SER A 304 0.11 -3.31 8.94
C SER A 304 0.59 -4.41 8.02
N ASP A 305 1.86 -4.31 7.58
CA ASP A 305 2.53 -5.30 6.74
C ASP A 305 3.77 -5.84 7.46
N GLU A 306 4.09 -7.11 7.22
CA GLU A 306 5.28 -7.77 7.74
C GLU A 306 5.88 -8.70 6.69
N ILE A 307 7.20 -8.68 6.55
CA ILE A 307 7.98 -9.63 5.75
C ILE A 307 8.99 -10.27 6.69
N ASP A 308 8.99 -11.59 6.76
CA ASP A 308 9.90 -12.42 7.58
C ASP A 308 10.60 -13.41 6.65
N ILE A 309 11.94 -13.33 6.54
CA ILE A 309 12.77 -14.18 5.70
C ILE A 309 13.74 -14.93 6.60
N ARG A 310 13.77 -16.25 6.50
CA ARG A 310 14.61 -17.11 7.35
C ARG A 310 15.34 -18.14 6.51
N GLU A 311 16.61 -18.28 6.81
CA GLU A 311 17.49 -19.30 6.23
C GLU A 311 18.06 -20.19 7.30
N ASN A 312 18.21 -21.47 6.98
CA ASN A 312 18.99 -22.41 7.76
C ASN A 312 19.96 -23.09 6.79
N LEU A 313 21.24 -22.89 7.01
CA LEU A 313 22.30 -23.36 6.12
C LEU A 313 23.21 -24.34 6.89
N THR A 314 23.77 -25.32 6.18
CA THR A 314 24.77 -26.25 6.72
C THR A 314 25.91 -26.39 5.72
N ALA A 315 27.13 -26.07 6.12
CA ALA A 315 28.33 -26.28 5.32
C ALA A 315 28.60 -27.78 5.13
N LEU A 316 28.57 -28.25 3.89
CA LEU A 316 28.83 -29.68 3.57
C LEU A 316 30.31 -30.00 3.48
N SER A 317 31.13 -29.04 3.06
CA SER A 317 32.58 -29.16 2.95
C SER A 317 33.24 -28.03 3.72
N GLY A 318 34.39 -28.35 4.35
CA GLY A 318 35.21 -27.32 4.96
C GLY A 318 35.82 -26.44 3.88
N GLN A 319 35.62 -25.12 3.95
CA GLN A 319 36.23 -24.17 3.03
C GLN A 319 36.85 -23.03 3.81
N GLY A 320 38.13 -22.81 3.66
CA GLY A 320 38.87 -21.81 4.40
C GLY A 320 38.78 -22.04 5.92
N LEU A 321 38.26 -21.04 6.63
CA LEU A 321 38.09 -21.07 8.08
C LEU A 321 36.75 -21.65 8.56
N VAL A 322 35.86 -22.08 7.66
CA VAL A 322 34.55 -22.66 8.00
C VAL A 322 34.63 -24.17 8.00
N PRO A 323 34.53 -24.85 9.17
CA PRO A 323 34.50 -26.31 9.26
C PRO A 323 33.22 -26.88 8.60
N ALA A 324 33.31 -28.06 8.01
CA ALA A 324 32.15 -28.82 7.58
C ALA A 324 31.23 -29.09 8.79
N GLY A 325 29.91 -29.03 8.58
CA GLY A 325 28.93 -29.17 9.66
C GLY A 325 28.59 -27.85 10.38
N THR A 326 29.27 -26.74 10.07
CA THR A 326 28.88 -25.43 10.60
C THR A 326 27.47 -25.05 10.10
N GLN A 327 26.59 -24.66 11.04
CA GLN A 327 25.23 -24.24 10.72
C GLN A 327 25.09 -22.73 10.86
N TYR A 328 24.26 -22.15 9.98
CA TYR A 328 23.88 -20.74 10.02
C TYR A 328 22.37 -20.64 10.06
N GLN A 329 21.86 -19.74 10.89
CA GLN A 329 20.47 -19.29 10.90
C GLN A 329 20.47 -17.79 10.64
N ILE A 330 19.89 -17.36 9.52
CA ILE A 330 19.85 -15.96 9.09
C ILE A 330 18.40 -15.52 9.04
N VAL A 331 18.10 -14.38 9.64
CA VAL A 331 16.74 -13.82 9.69
C VAL A 331 16.82 -12.37 9.28
N ASP A 332 15.94 -11.99 8.35
CA ASP A 332 15.64 -10.61 7.99
C ASP A 332 14.14 -10.36 8.23
N LYS A 333 13.82 -9.29 8.93
CA LYS A 333 12.44 -8.93 9.25
C LYS A 333 12.19 -7.45 8.97
N PHE A 334 11.15 -7.18 8.19
CA PHE A 334 10.67 -5.84 7.86
C PHE A 334 9.20 -5.75 8.25
N LYS A 335 8.85 -4.75 9.06
CA LYS A 335 7.48 -4.52 9.49
C LYS A 335 7.13 -3.06 9.34
N THR A 336 5.92 -2.78 8.85
CA THR A 336 5.36 -1.43 8.79
C THR A 336 3.99 -1.37 9.43
N GLN A 337 3.67 -0.23 10.04
CA GLN A 337 2.35 0.10 10.56
C GLN A 337 2.02 1.54 10.14
N ASN A 338 0.86 1.70 9.54
CA ASN A 338 0.34 2.99 9.13
C ASN A 338 -0.91 3.27 9.95
N ASN A 339 -0.88 4.30 10.79
CA ASN A 339 -1.98 4.68 11.67
C ASN A 339 -2.53 6.04 11.22
N PHE A 340 -3.52 6.00 10.32
CA PHE A 340 -4.19 7.20 9.85
C PHE A 340 -5.23 7.68 10.85
N ASN A 341 -5.24 8.98 11.11
CA ASN A 341 -6.18 9.69 11.95
C ASN A 341 -6.60 10.98 11.23
N GLY A 342 -7.88 11.14 10.93
CA GLY A 342 -8.33 12.27 10.13
C GLY A 342 -9.76 12.73 10.41
N GLY A 343 -10.03 13.99 10.07
CA GLY A 343 -11.36 14.55 9.99
C GLY A 343 -12.05 14.12 8.69
N VAL A 344 -13.33 13.78 8.77
CA VAL A 344 -14.16 13.31 7.64
C VAL A 344 -15.19 14.35 7.28
N ILE A 345 -15.43 14.54 5.99
CA ILE A 345 -16.63 15.17 5.44
C ILE A 345 -17.16 14.30 4.30
N GLY A 346 -18.47 14.18 4.19
CA GLY A 346 -19.08 13.34 3.15
C GLY A 346 -20.58 13.55 3.00
N LEU A 347 -21.13 12.84 2.02
CA LEU A 347 -22.55 12.80 1.72
C LEU A 347 -23.04 11.36 1.68
N ASN A 348 -24.23 11.12 2.20
CA ASN A 348 -24.93 9.85 2.07
C ASN A 348 -26.30 10.14 1.42
N ALA A 349 -26.59 9.48 0.33
CA ALA A 349 -27.85 9.59 -0.39
C ALA A 349 -28.55 8.23 -0.45
N GLU A 350 -29.86 8.21 -0.25
CA GLU A 350 -30.69 7.01 -0.37
C GLU A 350 -31.96 7.34 -1.13
N GLU A 351 -32.32 6.50 -2.10
CA GLU A 351 -33.57 6.57 -2.86
C GLU A 351 -34.33 5.27 -2.70
N ARG A 352 -35.66 5.32 -2.56
CA ARG A 352 -36.56 4.19 -2.35
C ARG A 352 -37.58 4.04 -3.45
N PHE A 353 -37.80 2.82 -3.86
CA PHE A 353 -38.73 2.42 -4.91
C PHE A 353 -39.62 1.27 -4.38
N GLY A 354 -40.65 1.62 -3.61
CA GLY A 354 -41.46 0.62 -2.92
C GLY A 354 -40.64 -0.14 -1.88
N MET A 355 -40.49 -1.45 -2.08
CA MET A 355 -39.69 -2.29 -1.20
C MET A 355 -38.18 -2.24 -1.51
N PHE A 356 -37.76 -1.71 -2.65
CA PHE A 356 -36.36 -1.61 -3.03
C PHE A 356 -35.76 -0.28 -2.61
N PHE A 357 -34.46 -0.27 -2.36
CA PHE A 357 -33.72 0.97 -2.15
C PHE A 357 -32.33 0.91 -2.81
N VAL A 358 -31.82 2.06 -3.16
CA VAL A 358 -30.47 2.28 -3.65
C VAL A 358 -29.84 3.39 -2.83
N GLY A 359 -28.60 3.23 -2.41
CA GLY A 359 -27.87 4.24 -1.66
C GLY A 359 -26.49 4.45 -2.21
N ALA A 360 -25.99 5.67 -2.08
CA ALA A 360 -24.62 6.05 -2.39
C ALA A 360 -24.04 6.86 -1.25
N ARG A 361 -22.82 6.56 -0.86
CA ARG A 361 -22.05 7.29 0.15
C ARG A 361 -20.72 7.70 -0.47
N ALA A 362 -20.37 8.98 -0.36
CA ALA A 362 -19.07 9.50 -0.77
C ALA A 362 -18.53 10.36 0.37
N SER A 363 -17.30 10.13 0.76
CA SER A 363 -16.63 10.90 1.81
C SER A 363 -15.14 11.04 1.53
N VAL A 364 -14.53 12.05 2.13
CA VAL A 364 -13.09 12.23 2.16
C VAL A 364 -12.65 12.49 3.59
N ALA A 365 -11.64 11.77 4.02
CA ALA A 365 -10.94 12.05 5.26
C ALA A 365 -9.59 12.72 4.96
N LEU A 366 -9.29 13.78 5.71
CA LEU A 366 -8.03 14.50 5.65
C LEU A 366 -7.36 14.41 7.02
N GLY A 367 -6.11 14.01 7.07
CA GLY A 367 -5.48 13.80 8.36
C GLY A 367 -4.00 13.46 8.31
N ALA A 368 -3.53 12.90 9.40
CA ALA A 368 -2.16 12.47 9.60
C ALA A 368 -2.07 10.93 9.56
N ASN A 369 -1.15 10.41 8.77
CA ASN A 369 -0.74 9.02 8.82
C ASN A 369 0.56 8.92 9.61
N ASN A 370 0.52 8.24 10.75
CA ASN A 370 1.73 7.91 11.52
C ASN A 370 2.29 6.58 11.00
N GLU A 371 3.44 6.66 10.36
CA GLU A 371 4.16 5.55 9.75
C GLU A 371 5.23 5.05 10.72
N VAL A 372 5.13 3.80 11.12
CA VAL A 372 6.10 3.12 11.96
C VAL A 372 6.75 2.00 11.15
N ILE A 373 8.08 2.00 11.08
CA ILE A 373 8.85 1.01 10.32
C ILE A 373 9.87 0.38 11.26
N ASP A 374 9.81 -0.96 11.38
CA ASP A 374 10.74 -1.78 12.16
C ASP A 374 11.55 -2.68 11.22
N ILE A 375 12.87 -2.53 11.23
CA ILE A 375 13.80 -3.37 10.49
C ILE A 375 14.69 -4.10 11.48
N ASN A 376 14.72 -5.43 11.41
CA ASN A 376 15.50 -6.28 12.31
C ASN A 376 16.19 -7.40 11.53
N GLY A 377 17.40 -7.77 11.96
CA GLY A 377 18.15 -8.88 11.39
C GLY A 377 19.06 -9.54 12.41
N VAL A 378 19.21 -10.85 12.28
CA VAL A 378 20.12 -11.64 13.12
C VAL A 378 20.72 -12.80 12.36
N THR A 379 22.01 -13.04 12.54
CA THR A 379 22.70 -14.23 12.08
C THR A 379 23.24 -15.01 13.27
N ARG A 380 22.87 -16.28 13.37
CA ARG A 380 23.43 -17.21 14.35
C ARG A 380 24.36 -18.18 13.65
N VAL A 381 25.53 -18.37 14.19
CA VAL A 381 26.56 -19.30 13.70
C VAL A 381 26.79 -20.37 14.75
N MET A 382 26.66 -21.62 14.36
CA MET A 382 26.80 -22.80 15.22
C MET A 382 27.89 -23.71 14.64
N PRO A 383 29.14 -23.54 15.05
CA PRO A 383 30.24 -24.46 14.65
C PRO A 383 29.98 -25.86 15.22
N PRO A 384 30.46 -26.93 14.52
CA PRO A 384 30.24 -28.30 14.97
C PRO A 384 30.88 -28.61 16.34
N ASN A 385 31.96 -27.90 16.68
CA ASN A 385 32.75 -28.15 17.92
C ASN A 385 32.92 -26.84 18.73
N GLY A 386 31.95 -25.94 18.73
CA GLY A 386 32.04 -24.67 19.44
C GLY A 386 30.69 -24.14 19.92
N PRO A 387 30.69 -23.10 20.75
CA PRO A 387 29.45 -22.46 21.17
C PRO A 387 28.75 -21.76 20.01
N ALA A 388 27.40 -21.69 20.06
CA ALA A 388 26.63 -20.89 19.17
C ALA A 388 26.89 -19.38 19.43
N MET A 389 27.08 -18.62 18.37
CA MET A 389 27.31 -17.18 18.42
C MET A 389 26.19 -16.46 17.67
N ALA A 390 25.70 -15.35 18.20
CA ALA A 390 24.68 -14.52 17.57
C ALA A 390 25.26 -13.14 17.22
N TYR A 391 24.94 -12.68 16.02
CA TYR A 391 25.39 -11.41 15.49
C TYR A 391 24.18 -10.60 15.01
N VAL A 392 24.21 -9.28 15.18
CA VAL A 392 23.22 -8.35 14.63
C VAL A 392 23.43 -8.26 13.13
N GLY A 393 22.37 -8.46 12.36
CA GLY A 393 22.32 -8.40 10.90
C GLY A 393 22.02 -9.75 10.25
N GLY A 394 21.18 -9.73 9.25
CA GLY A 394 20.90 -10.80 8.30
C GLY A 394 21.61 -10.55 6.97
N LEU A 395 20.95 -10.81 5.82
CA LEU A 395 21.42 -10.42 4.50
C LEU A 395 20.98 -8.98 4.15
N LEU A 396 19.67 -8.70 4.25
CA LEU A 396 19.06 -7.45 3.82
C LEU A 396 18.84 -6.48 4.99
N ALA A 397 18.66 -6.98 6.19
CA ALA A 397 18.60 -6.18 7.41
C ALA A 397 19.98 -6.16 8.08
N GLN A 398 20.72 -5.07 7.92
CA GLN A 398 22.07 -4.88 8.41
C GLN A 398 22.10 -3.75 9.45
N PRO A 399 23.13 -3.61 10.31
CA PRO A 399 23.20 -2.50 11.26
C PRO A 399 23.11 -1.11 10.63
N SER A 400 23.34 -1.01 9.33
CA SER A 400 23.22 0.25 8.58
C SER A 400 21.76 0.67 8.30
N ASN A 401 20.80 -0.27 8.34
CA ASN A 401 19.36 -0.02 8.17
C ASN A 401 18.48 -0.62 9.26
N ILE A 402 19.01 -1.39 10.19
CA ILE A 402 18.26 -1.88 11.36
C ILE A 402 17.86 -0.69 12.22
N GLY A 403 16.61 -0.66 12.65
CA GLY A 403 16.09 0.38 13.53
C GLY A 403 14.58 0.40 13.64
N HIS A 404 14.12 1.25 14.53
CA HIS A 404 12.72 1.64 14.67
C HIS A 404 12.59 3.09 14.19
N TYR A 405 11.81 3.29 13.13
CA TYR A 405 11.65 4.58 12.48
C TYR A 405 10.19 5.01 12.58
N ASN A 406 9.97 6.28 12.86
CA ASN A 406 8.63 6.85 13.01
C ASN A 406 8.59 8.19 12.28
N ASN A 407 7.54 8.39 11.49
CA ASN A 407 7.27 9.63 10.78
C ASN A 407 5.77 9.87 10.71
N THR A 408 5.37 11.14 10.65
CA THR A 408 3.98 11.52 10.47
C THR A 408 3.84 12.36 9.22
N VAL A 409 3.03 11.89 8.28
CA VAL A 409 2.79 12.53 7.00
C VAL A 409 1.32 12.92 6.86
N PHE A 410 1.05 13.98 6.10
CA PHE A 410 -0.32 14.29 5.71
C PHE A 410 -0.82 13.24 4.71
N ALA A 411 -2.05 12.77 4.91
CA ALA A 411 -2.67 11.79 4.04
C ALA A 411 -4.14 12.12 3.75
N VAL A 412 -4.61 11.65 2.60
CA VAL A 412 -5.97 11.84 2.11
C VAL A 412 -6.60 10.46 1.90
N MET A 413 -7.83 10.28 2.40
CA MET A 413 -8.55 9.02 2.28
C MET A 413 -9.97 9.24 1.75
N PRO A 414 -10.18 9.26 0.41
CA PRO A 414 -11.50 9.20 -0.18
C PRO A 414 -12.11 7.79 -0.06
N GLU A 415 -13.40 7.76 0.21
CA GLU A 415 -14.22 6.55 0.28
C GLU A 415 -15.47 6.70 -0.57
N LEU A 416 -15.83 5.65 -1.28
CA LEU A 416 -17.06 5.53 -2.05
C LEU A 416 -17.75 4.21 -1.69
N GLY A 417 -19.04 4.28 -1.36
CA GLY A 417 -19.89 3.10 -1.14
C GLY A 417 -21.16 3.20 -1.97
N LEU A 418 -21.51 2.13 -2.64
CA LEU A 418 -22.79 1.95 -3.33
C LEU A 418 -23.51 0.77 -2.69
N ARG A 419 -24.80 0.88 -2.48
CA ARG A 419 -25.61 -0.21 -1.93
C ARG A 419 -26.97 -0.28 -2.62
N ALA A 420 -27.48 -1.48 -2.77
CA ALA A 420 -28.84 -1.73 -3.24
C ALA A 420 -29.45 -2.88 -2.43
N GLY A 421 -30.72 -2.79 -2.09
CA GLY A 421 -31.32 -3.76 -1.22
C GLY A 421 -32.84 -3.73 -1.20
N VAL A 422 -33.38 -4.55 -0.33
CA VAL A 422 -34.81 -4.80 -0.17
C VAL A 422 -35.22 -4.64 1.29
N GLN A 423 -36.28 -3.89 1.52
CA GLN A 423 -36.98 -3.82 2.81
C GLN A 423 -37.79 -5.09 3.00
N VAL A 424 -37.33 -5.99 3.89
CA VAL A 424 -37.98 -7.32 4.12
C VAL A 424 -39.13 -7.18 5.11
N THR A 425 -38.94 -6.41 6.18
CA THR A 425 -39.95 -6.09 7.17
C THR A 425 -39.91 -4.58 7.49
N GLN A 426 -40.80 -4.07 8.30
CA GLN A 426 -40.77 -2.65 8.73
C GLN A 426 -39.49 -2.28 9.48
N TRP A 427 -38.82 -3.24 10.11
CA TRP A 427 -37.63 -3.05 10.94
C TRP A 427 -36.36 -3.69 10.39
N ALA A 428 -36.46 -4.51 9.29
CA ALA A 428 -35.29 -5.23 8.75
C ALA A 428 -35.17 -5.09 7.24
N ARG A 429 -33.95 -4.85 6.77
CA ARG A 429 -33.61 -4.83 5.34
C ARG A 429 -32.32 -5.58 5.05
N VAL A 430 -32.21 -6.12 3.85
CA VAL A 430 -31.02 -6.80 3.34
C VAL A 430 -30.49 -6.03 2.14
N PHE A 431 -29.18 -6.01 1.98
CA PHE A 431 -28.56 -5.28 0.88
C PHE A 431 -27.24 -5.91 0.45
N ALA A 432 -26.89 -5.64 -0.81
CA ALA A 432 -25.56 -5.84 -1.36
C ALA A 432 -24.93 -4.47 -1.63
N GLY A 433 -23.61 -4.39 -1.51
CA GLY A 433 -22.89 -3.15 -1.74
C GLY A 433 -21.58 -3.37 -2.48
N TYR A 434 -21.05 -2.29 -3.04
CA TYR A 434 -19.68 -2.17 -3.54
C TYR A 434 -19.00 -1.01 -2.84
N ASN A 435 -17.76 -1.22 -2.41
CA ASN A 435 -17.01 -0.23 -1.66
C ASN A 435 -15.65 -0.02 -2.32
N PHE A 436 -15.19 1.23 -2.28
CA PHE A 436 -13.87 1.66 -2.68
C PHE A 436 -13.31 2.58 -1.61
N LEU A 437 -12.06 2.36 -1.23
CA LEU A 437 -11.30 3.18 -0.29
C LEU A 437 -9.89 3.35 -0.85
N TYR A 438 -9.35 4.55 -0.76
CA TYR A 438 -7.98 4.89 -1.09
C TYR A 438 -7.34 5.60 0.09
N LEU A 439 -6.05 5.37 0.32
CA LEU A 439 -5.22 6.09 1.29
C LEU A 439 -3.89 6.45 0.62
N SER A 440 -3.54 7.72 0.63
CA SER A 440 -2.23 8.20 0.16
C SER A 440 -1.15 8.03 1.23
N ASN A 441 0.11 7.99 0.80
CA ASN A 441 1.29 7.98 1.67
C ASN A 441 1.26 6.84 2.70
N VAL A 442 1.38 5.61 2.22
CA VAL A 442 1.41 4.38 3.03
C VAL A 442 2.79 3.73 2.91
N ALA A 443 3.47 3.56 4.03
CA ALA A 443 4.72 2.79 4.08
C ALA A 443 4.41 1.29 4.03
N ARG A 444 4.97 0.57 3.04
CA ARG A 444 4.78 -0.87 2.86
C ARG A 444 6.09 -1.59 3.17
N ALA A 445 6.03 -2.76 3.79
CA ALA A 445 7.22 -3.49 4.26
C ALA A 445 8.15 -3.89 3.10
N GLY A 446 7.60 -4.29 1.96
CA GLY A 446 8.40 -4.66 0.79
C GLY A 446 9.15 -3.49 0.16
N ASP A 447 8.59 -2.29 0.21
CA ASP A 447 9.21 -1.08 -0.33
C ASP A 447 10.37 -0.56 0.54
N GLN A 448 10.52 -1.09 1.78
CA GLN A 448 11.63 -0.73 2.69
C GLN A 448 12.86 -1.64 2.51
N ILE A 449 12.79 -2.64 1.63
CA ILE A 449 13.89 -3.56 1.35
C ILE A 449 14.85 -2.93 0.35
N ASP A 450 16.06 -2.59 0.80
CA ASP A 450 17.17 -2.18 -0.07
C ASP A 450 18.02 -3.40 -0.44
N LEU A 451 18.04 -3.75 -1.72
CA LEU A 451 18.83 -4.88 -2.24
C LEU A 451 20.31 -4.57 -2.39
N ARG A 452 20.75 -3.32 -2.21
CA ARG A 452 22.17 -2.97 -2.27
C ARG A 452 22.85 -3.37 -0.97
N VAL A 453 23.65 -4.41 -0.99
CA VAL A 453 24.32 -4.97 0.18
C VAL A 453 25.81 -4.76 0.08
N ASN A 454 26.42 -4.26 1.16
CA ASN A 454 27.87 -4.29 1.31
C ASN A 454 28.27 -5.62 1.97
N PRO A 455 28.91 -6.56 1.24
CA PRO A 455 29.25 -7.88 1.77
C PRO A 455 30.18 -7.85 2.99
N THR A 456 30.96 -6.79 3.20
CA THR A 456 31.83 -6.68 4.38
C THR A 456 31.08 -6.38 5.67
N GLN A 457 29.80 -5.96 5.58
CA GLN A 457 28.93 -5.75 6.75
C GLN A 457 28.23 -7.04 7.19
N LEU A 458 28.23 -8.09 6.39
CA LEU A 458 27.55 -9.35 6.70
C LEU A 458 28.26 -10.11 7.83
N PRO A 459 27.50 -10.62 8.82
CA PRO A 459 28.06 -11.37 9.94
C PRO A 459 28.70 -12.72 9.54
N PRO A 460 29.75 -13.19 10.24
CA PRO A 460 30.55 -12.48 11.23
C PRO A 460 31.50 -11.48 10.57
N ARG A 461 31.57 -10.25 11.11
CA ARG A 461 32.36 -9.18 10.54
C ARG A 461 33.77 -9.20 11.10
N THR A 462 34.76 -8.94 10.24
CA THR A 462 36.14 -8.73 10.67
C THR A 462 36.57 -7.28 10.45
N LEU A 463 36.33 -6.74 9.25
CA LEU A 463 36.63 -5.37 8.87
C LEU A 463 35.52 -4.87 7.93
N VAL A 464 34.87 -3.77 8.32
CA VAL A 464 33.88 -3.11 7.46
C VAL A 464 34.56 -2.08 6.61
N THR A 465 34.40 -2.16 5.29
CA THR A 465 34.91 -1.21 4.31
C THR A 465 33.84 -0.87 3.29
N GLY A 466 34.01 0.25 2.57
CA GLY A 466 33.03 0.67 1.55
C GLY A 466 31.77 1.34 2.14
N PRO A 467 30.71 1.43 1.34
CA PRO A 467 29.50 2.15 1.72
C PRO A 467 28.67 1.42 2.79
N ASN A 468 27.99 2.19 3.65
CA ASN A 468 27.03 1.64 4.62
C ASN A 468 25.71 1.30 3.89
N LEU A 469 25.63 0.09 3.34
CA LEU A 469 24.47 -0.42 2.61
C LEU A 469 24.18 -1.87 3.05
N PRO A 470 22.89 -2.28 3.12
CA PRO A 470 21.68 -1.52 2.76
C PRO A 470 21.48 -0.28 3.64
N ALA A 471 20.82 0.74 3.10
CA ALA A 471 20.49 1.94 3.84
C ALA A 471 18.97 2.05 4.04
N PHE A 472 18.55 2.61 5.18
CA PHE A 472 17.16 2.97 5.34
C PHE A 472 16.86 4.22 4.51
N THR A 473 15.97 4.06 3.54
CA THR A 473 15.40 5.16 2.75
C THR A 473 13.90 4.98 2.77
N PRO A 474 13.13 5.86 3.41
CA PRO A 474 11.69 5.68 3.53
C PRO A 474 11.01 5.79 2.16
N HIS A 475 10.22 4.79 1.83
CA HIS A 475 9.38 4.77 0.63
C HIS A 475 7.92 4.64 1.01
N THR A 476 7.08 5.48 0.40
CA THR A 476 5.63 5.44 0.56
C THR A 476 4.95 5.22 -0.78
N THR A 477 3.81 4.57 -0.77
CA THR A 477 3.00 4.27 -1.94
C THR A 477 1.53 4.52 -1.62
N ASP A 478 0.69 4.45 -2.65
CA ASP A 478 -0.75 4.53 -2.49
C ASP A 478 -1.33 3.16 -2.15
N PHE A 479 -2.37 3.16 -1.32
CA PHE A 479 -3.07 1.96 -0.90
C PHE A 479 -4.54 2.03 -1.26
N THR A 480 -5.08 1.01 -1.91
CA THR A 480 -6.49 0.93 -2.27
C THR A 480 -7.12 -0.35 -1.75
N ILE A 481 -8.39 -0.26 -1.39
CA ILE A 481 -9.25 -1.39 -1.10
C ILE A 481 -10.52 -1.24 -1.89
N ASN A 482 -10.99 -2.32 -2.49
CA ASN A 482 -12.30 -2.34 -3.14
C ASN A 482 -12.91 -3.73 -3.07
N GLY A 483 -14.23 -3.79 -3.19
CA GLY A 483 -14.92 -5.07 -3.23
C GLY A 483 -16.39 -5.00 -2.85
N PHE A 484 -16.98 -6.16 -2.77
CA PHE A 484 -18.40 -6.35 -2.51
C PHE A 484 -18.68 -6.56 -1.02
N SER A 485 -19.91 -6.21 -0.60
CA SER A 485 -20.43 -6.53 0.73
C SER A 485 -21.86 -7.05 0.64
N LEU A 486 -22.22 -7.90 1.60
CA LEU A 486 -23.59 -8.35 1.84
C LEU A 486 -23.95 -8.01 3.29
N GLY A 487 -25.10 -7.38 3.49
CA GLY A 487 -25.45 -6.89 4.82
C GLY A 487 -26.91 -6.99 5.17
N VAL A 488 -27.12 -6.94 6.46
CA VAL A 488 -28.45 -6.81 7.08
C VAL A 488 -28.42 -5.55 7.95
N GLU A 489 -29.48 -4.78 7.88
CA GLU A 489 -29.70 -3.62 8.74
C GLU A 489 -31.00 -3.76 9.48
N LEU A 490 -30.97 -3.50 10.78
CA LEU A 490 -32.11 -3.49 11.69
C LEU A 490 -32.35 -2.06 12.17
N ARG A 491 -33.62 -1.68 12.34
CA ARG A 491 -34.07 -0.39 12.80
C ARG A 491 -35.11 -0.53 13.90
N PHE A 492 -34.97 0.29 14.94
CA PHE A 492 -35.80 0.23 16.15
C PHE A 492 -36.30 1.62 16.53
#